data_944e4350b21ec4c26deda9ffca8113e9
#
_entry.id   944e4350b21ec4c26deda9ffca8113e9
#
_cell.length_a   1.000
_cell.length_b   1.000
_cell.length_c   1.000
_cell.angle_alpha   90.00
_cell.angle_beta   90.00
_cell.angle_gamma   90.00
#
_symmetry.space_group_name_H-M   'P 1'
#
loop_
_entity.id
_entity.type
_entity.pdbx_description
1 polymer ?
#
loop_
_entity_poly.entity_id
_entity_poly.type
_entity_poly.pdbx_seq_one_letter_code
_entity_poly.pdbx_strand_id
1 'polypeptide(L)'
;NIGSEKPALIDSQNNFRDLSSIIDDLNPETLNFDIFEKIKKININDLPKLDPKVRIGACVSKPSKFVGIGLNFKDHAEEQNLPIPKEPIIFSKFTSCIVGPNDPIIVPKGSQHTDWEVELGFVIGKRALNVTVENALEHVLGFFLVNDVSERNYQKNKGLTWDKGKGFDTFGPIGPYILTKDEVKDYNNLNMFLDVNGERMQTGNTKEMIFNIEQLVSY
;
A
#
# COMPACT_ATOMS: atom_id res chain seq x y z
N ASN A 1 -17.31 -5.01 -19.27
CA ASN A 1 -17.78 -4.06 -18.26
C ASN A 1 -17.30 -4.54 -16.90
N ILE A 2 -16.27 -3.92 -16.38
CA ILE A 2 -15.92 -4.01 -14.97
C ILE A 2 -17.08 -3.33 -14.24
N GLY A 3 -17.82 -4.06 -13.42
CA GLY A 3 -18.88 -3.48 -12.59
C GLY A 3 -18.32 -2.39 -11.67
N SER A 4 -19.16 -1.54 -11.09
CA SER A 4 -18.72 -0.57 -10.11
C SER A 4 -18.10 -1.30 -8.91
N GLU A 5 -16.91 -0.88 -8.48
CA GLU A 5 -16.31 -1.35 -7.24
C GLU A 5 -17.19 -0.94 -6.05
N LYS A 6 -17.19 -1.76 -5.01
CA LYS A 6 -17.96 -1.54 -3.79
C LYS A 6 -17.06 -1.69 -2.57
N PRO A 7 -17.26 -0.87 -1.54
CA PRO A 7 -16.56 -1.06 -0.28
C PRO A 7 -17.08 -2.32 0.42
N ALA A 8 -16.16 -3.05 1.04
CA ALA A 8 -16.50 -4.26 1.78
C ALA A 8 -15.68 -4.40 3.06
N LEU A 9 -16.24 -5.09 4.05
CA LEU A 9 -15.54 -5.65 5.20
C LEU A 9 -15.26 -7.13 4.99
N ILE A 10 -14.23 -7.64 5.67
CA ILE A 10 -13.98 -9.08 5.78
C ILE A 10 -14.37 -9.52 7.18
N ASP A 11 -15.29 -10.51 7.27
CA ASP A 11 -15.71 -11.07 8.55
C ASP A 11 -14.71 -12.14 9.06
N SER A 12 -14.90 -12.60 10.30
CA SER A 12 -14.04 -13.62 10.92
C SER A 12 -14.03 -14.98 10.22
N GLN A 13 -14.92 -15.18 9.25
CA GLN A 13 -15.00 -16.38 8.41
C GLN A 13 -14.44 -16.13 7.00
N ASN A 14 -13.76 -14.99 6.79
CA ASN A 14 -13.23 -14.56 5.50
C ASN A 14 -14.30 -14.32 4.41
N ASN A 15 -15.55 -13.98 4.79
CA ASN A 15 -16.54 -13.55 3.80
C ASN A 15 -16.48 -12.04 3.61
N PHE A 16 -16.66 -11.60 2.37
CA PHE A 16 -16.84 -10.19 2.05
C PHE A 16 -18.26 -9.75 2.40
N ARG A 17 -18.39 -8.61 3.11
CA ARG A 17 -19.64 -7.99 3.54
C ARG A 17 -19.78 -6.62 2.89
N ASP A 18 -20.86 -6.40 2.16
CA ASP A 18 -21.12 -5.16 1.42
C ASP A 18 -21.33 -3.98 2.37
N LEU A 19 -20.47 -2.94 2.26
CA LEU A 19 -20.56 -1.71 3.04
C LEU A 19 -21.26 -0.57 2.30
N SER A 20 -21.80 -0.79 1.10
CA SER A 20 -22.35 0.27 0.25
C SER A 20 -23.53 1.02 0.85
N SER A 21 -24.19 0.46 1.89
CA SER A 21 -25.24 1.16 2.64
C SER A 21 -24.70 2.16 3.66
N ILE A 22 -23.40 2.16 3.93
CA ILE A 22 -22.74 2.96 4.97
C ILE A 22 -21.83 4.01 4.34
N ILE A 23 -21.03 3.61 3.36
CA ILE A 23 -20.09 4.45 2.61
C ILE A 23 -20.18 4.09 1.12
N ASP A 24 -19.86 5.05 0.28
CA ASP A 24 -19.90 4.88 -1.18
C ASP A 24 -18.65 4.20 -1.74
N ASP A 25 -17.48 4.44 -1.13
CA ASP A 25 -16.19 3.88 -1.57
C ASP A 25 -15.14 3.98 -0.44
N LEU A 26 -13.98 3.34 -0.62
CA LEU A 26 -12.79 3.50 0.24
C LEU A 26 -11.88 4.58 -0.34
N ASN A 27 -12.23 5.81 -0.16
CA ASN A 27 -11.61 7.00 -0.76
C ASN A 27 -11.17 8.03 0.31
N PRO A 28 -10.54 9.17 -0.04
CA PRO A 28 -10.10 10.16 0.93
C PRO A 28 -11.18 10.73 1.85
N GLU A 29 -12.45 10.74 1.43
CA GLU A 29 -13.56 11.23 2.24
C GLU A 29 -14.02 10.19 3.29
N THR A 30 -13.81 8.90 3.03
CA THR A 30 -14.30 7.80 3.87
C THR A 30 -13.20 7.10 4.67
N LEU A 31 -11.95 7.15 4.22
CA LEU A 31 -10.80 6.57 4.93
C LEU A 31 -10.31 7.51 6.03
N ASN A 32 -11.14 7.69 7.07
CA ASN A 32 -10.85 8.50 8.24
C ASN A 32 -11.35 7.84 9.54
N PHE A 33 -10.85 8.32 10.67
CA PHE A 33 -11.16 7.73 11.98
C PHE A 33 -12.64 7.85 12.36
N ASP A 34 -13.34 8.91 11.98
CA ASP A 34 -14.77 9.09 12.31
C ASP A 34 -15.65 8.04 11.62
N ILE A 35 -15.34 7.73 10.36
CA ILE A 35 -16.02 6.68 9.61
C ILE A 35 -15.67 5.31 10.19
N PHE A 36 -14.41 5.07 10.55
CA PHE A 36 -14.00 3.81 11.17
C PHE A 36 -14.72 3.56 12.50
N GLU A 37 -14.86 4.57 13.35
CA GLU A 37 -15.61 4.45 14.60
C GLU A 37 -17.13 4.20 14.37
N LYS A 38 -17.69 4.63 13.25
CA LYS A 38 -19.05 4.26 12.85
C LYS A 38 -19.11 2.80 12.40
N ILE A 39 -18.15 2.38 11.59
CA ILE A 39 -18.09 0.99 11.08
C ILE A 39 -17.92 -0.01 12.23
N LYS A 40 -17.06 0.28 13.22
CA LYS A 40 -16.87 -0.57 14.42
C LYS A 40 -18.14 -0.84 15.22
N LYS A 41 -19.14 0.04 15.13
CA LYS A 41 -20.43 -0.10 15.85
C LYS A 41 -21.45 -0.98 15.11
N ILE A 42 -21.16 -1.37 13.88
CA ILE A 42 -22.07 -2.15 13.05
C ILE A 42 -21.88 -3.63 13.38
N ASN A 43 -23.01 -4.33 13.52
CA ASN A 43 -22.95 -5.79 13.53
C ASN A 43 -22.66 -6.27 12.10
N ILE A 44 -21.46 -6.76 11.86
CA ILE A 44 -20.99 -7.19 10.54
C ILE A 44 -21.90 -8.29 9.93
N ASN A 45 -22.59 -9.05 10.76
CA ASN A 45 -23.51 -10.11 10.28
C ASN A 45 -24.79 -9.57 9.65
N ASP A 46 -25.14 -8.31 9.92
CA ASP A 46 -26.31 -7.64 9.33
C ASP A 46 -26.02 -7.13 7.91
N LEU A 47 -24.74 -7.09 7.51
CA LEU A 47 -24.32 -6.67 6.18
C LEU A 47 -24.49 -7.81 5.16
N PRO A 48 -24.96 -7.52 3.93
CA PRO A 48 -25.10 -8.51 2.89
C PRO A 48 -23.76 -9.20 2.55
N LYS A 49 -23.79 -10.52 2.38
CA LYS A 49 -22.62 -11.24 1.85
C LYS A 49 -22.46 -10.98 0.36
N LEU A 50 -21.23 -10.77 -0.05
CA LEU A 50 -20.84 -10.74 -1.47
C LEU A 50 -20.40 -12.13 -1.94
N ASP A 51 -20.45 -12.36 -3.24
CA ASP A 51 -19.92 -13.58 -3.85
C ASP A 51 -18.39 -13.65 -3.60
N PRO A 52 -17.85 -14.76 -3.07
CA PRO A 52 -16.42 -14.91 -2.83
C PRO A 52 -15.57 -14.89 -4.12
N LYS A 53 -16.18 -15.02 -5.28
CA LYS A 53 -15.52 -15.00 -6.59
C LYS A 53 -15.45 -13.59 -7.21
N VAL A 54 -15.87 -12.54 -6.49
CA VAL A 54 -15.75 -11.18 -7.01
C VAL A 54 -14.30 -10.79 -7.22
N ARG A 55 -14.03 -9.94 -8.24
CA ARG A 55 -12.74 -9.29 -8.39
C ARG A 55 -12.49 -8.37 -7.18
N ILE A 56 -11.32 -8.47 -6.60
CA ILE A 56 -10.88 -7.55 -5.56
C ILE A 56 -10.22 -6.35 -6.22
N GLY A 57 -10.79 -5.17 -6.05
CA GLY A 57 -10.23 -3.90 -6.49
C GLY A 57 -9.12 -3.40 -5.55
N ALA A 58 -8.60 -2.22 -5.85
CA ALA A 58 -7.65 -1.55 -4.98
C ALA A 58 -8.29 -1.21 -3.63
N CYS A 59 -7.58 -1.45 -2.53
CA CYS A 59 -8.10 -1.19 -1.19
C CYS A 59 -8.16 0.31 -0.81
N VAL A 60 -7.58 1.19 -1.63
CA VAL A 60 -7.70 2.64 -1.54
C VAL A 60 -8.06 3.19 -2.92
N SER A 61 -9.18 3.86 -3.02
CA SER A 61 -9.67 4.49 -4.23
C SER A 61 -9.24 5.96 -4.29
N LYS A 62 -8.69 6.37 -5.43
CA LYS A 62 -8.38 7.77 -5.78
C LYS A 62 -7.66 8.57 -4.68
N PRO A 63 -6.60 8.07 -4.06
CA PRO A 63 -5.86 8.87 -3.10
C PRO A 63 -5.28 10.12 -3.76
N SER A 64 -5.16 11.21 -3.00
CA SER A 64 -4.56 12.45 -3.51
C SER A 64 -3.05 12.32 -3.76
N LYS A 65 -2.39 11.43 -3.02
CA LYS A 65 -0.95 11.15 -3.10
C LYS A 65 -0.70 9.66 -2.95
N PHE A 66 0.27 9.16 -3.69
CA PHE A 66 0.86 7.85 -3.49
C PHE A 66 2.39 8.06 -3.43
N VAL A 67 2.93 8.01 -2.23
CA VAL A 67 4.33 8.34 -1.93
C VAL A 67 5.07 7.06 -1.62
N GLY A 68 6.22 6.86 -2.25
CA GLY A 68 7.15 5.79 -1.94
C GLY A 68 8.39 6.32 -1.22
N ILE A 69 9.02 5.45 -0.42
CA ILE A 69 10.27 5.72 0.28
C ILE A 69 11.32 4.77 -0.28
N GLY A 70 12.29 5.32 -0.99
CA GLY A 70 13.36 4.55 -1.61
C GLY A 70 14.44 4.13 -0.62
N LEU A 71 15.02 2.94 -0.85
CA LEU A 71 16.16 2.41 -0.09
C LEU A 71 15.96 2.47 1.43
N ASN A 72 14.78 2.07 1.91
CA ASN A 72 14.43 2.17 3.33
C ASN A 72 14.66 0.86 4.13
N PHE A 73 15.33 -0.13 3.58
CA PHE A 73 15.67 -1.39 4.26
C PHE A 73 17.19 -1.58 4.26
N LYS A 74 17.75 -1.90 5.43
CA LYS A 74 19.20 -2.08 5.63
C LYS A 74 19.77 -3.22 4.80
N ASP A 75 19.09 -4.37 4.83
CA ASP A 75 19.46 -5.56 4.05
C ASP A 75 19.47 -5.27 2.54
N HIS A 76 18.50 -4.49 2.05
CA HIS A 76 18.45 -4.07 0.65
C HIS A 76 19.60 -3.10 0.28
N ALA A 77 19.95 -2.17 1.17
CA ALA A 77 21.09 -1.28 0.96
C ALA A 77 22.41 -2.07 0.91
N GLU A 78 22.58 -3.04 1.79
CA GLU A 78 23.74 -3.94 1.83
C GLU A 78 23.84 -4.81 0.56
N GLU A 79 22.74 -5.42 0.11
CA GLU A 79 22.66 -6.22 -1.11
C GLU A 79 23.11 -5.41 -2.36
N GLN A 80 22.73 -4.14 -2.43
CA GLN A 80 23.10 -3.26 -3.54
C GLN A 80 24.46 -2.57 -3.36
N ASN A 81 25.17 -2.78 -2.25
CA ASN A 81 26.40 -2.08 -1.88
C ASN A 81 26.21 -0.54 -1.89
N LEU A 82 25.05 -0.06 -1.45
CA LEU A 82 24.75 1.36 -1.37
C LEU A 82 24.90 1.87 0.07
N PRO A 83 25.32 3.13 0.26
CA PRO A 83 25.37 3.72 1.59
C PRO A 83 23.96 3.91 2.15
N ILE A 84 23.83 3.73 3.46
CA ILE A 84 22.56 4.02 4.16
C ILE A 84 22.23 5.51 4.01
N PRO A 85 21.02 5.86 3.53
CA PRO A 85 20.59 7.24 3.40
C PRO A 85 20.57 7.97 4.74
N LYS A 86 20.97 9.23 4.75
CA LYS A 86 20.89 10.09 5.95
C LYS A 86 19.49 10.66 6.17
N GLU A 87 18.69 10.76 5.11
CA GLU A 87 17.31 11.26 5.09
C GLU A 87 16.47 10.36 4.19
N PRO A 88 15.14 10.28 4.41
CA PRO A 88 14.24 9.50 3.55
C PRO A 88 14.30 9.93 2.09
N ILE A 89 14.52 8.98 1.18
CA ILE A 89 14.45 9.24 -0.27
C ILE A 89 13.00 9.15 -0.69
N ILE A 90 12.36 10.29 -0.86
CA ILE A 90 10.94 10.38 -1.23
C ILE A 90 10.79 10.44 -2.74
N PHE A 91 9.88 9.61 -3.28
CA PHE A 91 9.44 9.71 -4.67
C PHE A 91 7.91 9.57 -4.76
N SER A 92 7.35 10.00 -5.87
CA SER A 92 5.92 9.88 -6.13
C SER A 92 5.63 8.73 -7.08
N LYS A 93 4.63 7.91 -6.73
CA LYS A 93 3.96 7.06 -7.72
C LYS A 93 2.71 7.81 -8.20
N PHE A 94 2.50 7.88 -9.51
CA PHE A 94 1.27 8.49 -10.03
C PHE A 94 0.07 7.68 -9.56
N THR A 95 -0.93 8.36 -9.01
CA THR A 95 -2.12 7.67 -8.47
C THR A 95 -2.88 6.86 -9.52
N SER A 96 -2.70 7.19 -10.80
CA SER A 96 -3.21 6.40 -11.94
C SER A 96 -2.59 5.02 -12.08
N CYS A 97 -1.45 4.75 -11.43
CA CYS A 97 -0.83 3.41 -11.46
C CYS A 97 -1.51 2.40 -10.55
N ILE A 98 -2.41 2.85 -9.66
CA ILE A 98 -3.06 2.00 -8.66
C ILE A 98 -4.03 1.04 -9.34
N VAL A 99 -3.90 -0.24 -8.98
CA VAL A 99 -4.79 -1.34 -9.41
C VAL A 99 -5.03 -2.29 -8.23
N GLY A 100 -5.99 -3.18 -8.38
CA GLY A 100 -6.25 -4.23 -7.39
C GLY A 100 -5.11 -5.25 -7.30
N PRO A 101 -5.07 -6.01 -6.20
CA PRO A 101 -3.94 -6.91 -5.89
C PRO A 101 -3.76 -8.05 -6.91
N ASN A 102 -4.83 -8.40 -7.61
CA ASN A 102 -4.84 -9.50 -8.59
C ASN A 102 -5.04 -9.00 -10.04
N ASP A 103 -4.98 -7.70 -10.25
CA ASP A 103 -5.08 -7.13 -11.59
C ASP A 103 -3.77 -7.35 -12.38
N PRO A 104 -3.84 -7.48 -13.71
CA PRO A 104 -2.65 -7.65 -14.52
C PRO A 104 -1.77 -6.39 -14.50
N ILE A 105 -0.46 -6.59 -14.40
CA ILE A 105 0.54 -5.54 -14.61
C ILE A 105 0.85 -5.47 -16.10
N ILE A 106 0.67 -4.30 -16.70
CA ILE A 106 0.95 -4.07 -18.11
C ILE A 106 2.38 -3.59 -18.28
N VAL A 107 3.24 -4.47 -18.76
CA VAL A 107 4.64 -4.14 -19.05
C VAL A 107 4.72 -3.12 -20.19
N PRO A 108 5.39 -1.96 -20.00
CA PRO A 108 5.51 -0.95 -21.04
C PRO A 108 6.20 -1.47 -22.29
N LYS A 109 5.76 -1.01 -23.46
CA LYS A 109 6.33 -1.44 -24.74
C LYS A 109 7.85 -1.17 -24.77
N GLY A 110 8.62 -2.22 -25.04
CA GLY A 110 10.08 -2.16 -25.10
C GLY A 110 10.79 -2.19 -23.75
N SER A 111 10.06 -2.35 -22.64
CA SER A 111 10.68 -2.62 -21.33
C SER A 111 11.33 -3.99 -21.30
N GLN A 112 12.53 -4.05 -20.70
CA GLN A 112 13.29 -5.28 -20.45
C GLN A 112 13.74 -5.37 -18.99
N HIS A 113 13.36 -4.39 -18.16
CA HIS A 113 13.83 -4.26 -16.79
C HIS A 113 12.67 -3.96 -15.81
N THR A 114 11.47 -4.49 -16.11
CA THR A 114 10.35 -4.46 -15.18
C THR A 114 10.63 -5.43 -14.04
N ASP A 115 10.49 -4.96 -12.82
CA ASP A 115 10.87 -5.64 -11.59
C ASP A 115 9.80 -5.45 -10.52
N TRP A 116 9.77 -6.32 -9.52
CA TRP A 116 8.86 -6.34 -8.39
C TRP A 116 9.52 -5.78 -7.13
N GLU A 117 8.71 -5.29 -6.21
CA GLU A 117 9.11 -4.90 -4.86
C GLU A 117 7.93 -5.13 -3.90
N VAL A 118 8.03 -6.11 -3.00
CA VAL A 118 7.06 -6.24 -1.90
C VAL A 118 7.30 -5.17 -0.86
N GLU A 119 6.23 -4.43 -0.51
CA GLU A 119 6.29 -3.27 0.38
C GLU A 119 5.16 -3.28 1.40
N LEU A 120 5.40 -2.64 2.55
CA LEU A 120 4.37 -2.27 3.51
C LEU A 120 3.85 -0.88 3.17
N GLY A 121 2.57 -0.78 2.80
CA GLY A 121 1.86 0.48 2.67
C GLY A 121 1.07 0.83 3.93
N PHE A 122 0.84 2.13 4.16
CA PHE A 122 -0.07 2.61 5.19
C PHE A 122 -0.90 3.81 4.73
N VAL A 123 -2.06 3.99 5.35
CA VAL A 123 -3.01 5.06 5.05
C VAL A 123 -2.92 6.16 6.11
N ILE A 124 -2.79 7.41 5.68
CA ILE A 124 -2.96 8.58 6.53
C ILE A 124 -4.45 8.90 6.65
N GLY A 125 -5.05 8.64 7.81
CA GLY A 125 -6.49 8.77 8.06
C GLY A 125 -6.94 10.11 8.64
N LYS A 126 -6.02 11.00 9.00
CA LYS A 126 -6.30 12.39 9.38
C LYS A 126 -5.17 13.30 8.93
N ARG A 127 -5.47 14.58 8.72
CA ARG A 127 -4.47 15.56 8.28
C ARG A 127 -3.24 15.55 9.21
N ALA A 128 -2.05 15.37 8.65
CA ALA A 128 -0.76 15.49 9.31
C ALA A 128 -0.06 16.75 8.80
N LEU A 129 0.28 17.67 9.71
CA LEU A 129 1.01 18.90 9.41
C LEU A 129 1.91 19.23 10.60
N ASN A 130 3.22 19.29 10.39
CA ASN A 130 4.22 19.54 11.43
C ASN A 130 4.07 18.55 12.62
N VAL A 131 3.86 17.28 12.31
CA VAL A 131 3.64 16.24 13.31
C VAL A 131 4.97 15.81 13.90
N THR A 132 5.08 15.66 15.22
CA THR A 132 6.26 15.09 15.85
C THR A 132 6.28 13.58 15.73
N VAL A 133 7.44 12.97 15.89
CA VAL A 133 7.61 11.50 15.83
C VAL A 133 6.69 10.81 16.85
N GLU A 134 6.57 11.35 18.06
CA GLU A 134 5.75 10.80 19.15
C GLU A 134 4.26 10.75 18.81
N ASN A 135 3.79 11.70 18.00
CA ASN A 135 2.36 11.82 17.64
C ASN A 135 2.05 11.23 16.25
N ALA A 136 3.06 10.81 15.52
CA ALA A 136 2.96 10.39 14.12
C ALA A 136 1.94 9.25 13.90
N LEU A 137 1.98 8.23 14.74
CA LEU A 137 1.08 7.07 14.62
C LEU A 137 -0.40 7.39 14.85
N GLU A 138 -0.72 8.50 15.47
CA GLU A 138 -2.12 8.93 15.58
C GLU A 138 -2.76 9.26 14.23
N HIS A 139 -1.94 9.49 13.20
CA HIS A 139 -2.36 9.80 11.86
C HIS A 139 -2.49 8.57 10.95
N VAL A 140 -1.90 7.43 11.36
CA VAL A 140 -1.96 6.18 10.61
C VAL A 140 -3.25 5.43 10.90
N LEU A 141 -4.05 5.16 9.85
CA LEU A 141 -5.32 4.47 9.92
C LEU A 141 -5.17 2.95 9.89
N GLY A 142 -4.30 2.45 9.05
CA GLY A 142 -4.07 1.02 8.84
C GLY A 142 -3.01 0.75 7.78
N PHE A 143 -2.77 -0.53 7.55
CA PHE A 143 -1.69 -1.07 6.72
C PHE A 143 -2.24 -1.97 5.62
N PHE A 144 -1.50 -2.06 4.52
CA PHE A 144 -1.82 -2.93 3.39
C PHE A 144 -0.54 -3.35 2.66
N LEU A 145 -0.64 -4.37 1.81
CA LEU A 145 0.48 -4.76 0.96
C LEU A 145 0.50 -3.92 -0.32
N VAL A 146 1.70 -3.61 -0.78
CA VAL A 146 1.97 -2.95 -2.04
C VAL A 146 2.97 -3.79 -2.84
N ASN A 147 2.81 -3.84 -4.15
CA ASN A 147 3.89 -4.19 -5.05
C ASN A 147 4.35 -2.89 -5.74
N ASP A 148 5.49 -2.35 -5.32
CA ASP A 148 6.09 -1.15 -5.94
C ASP A 148 6.79 -1.52 -7.24
N VAL A 149 6.00 -1.93 -8.24
CA VAL A 149 6.52 -2.33 -9.54
C VAL A 149 7.33 -1.21 -10.16
N SER A 150 8.49 -1.59 -10.70
CA SER A 150 9.51 -0.66 -11.15
C SER A 150 10.01 -1.04 -12.54
N GLU A 151 10.14 -0.07 -13.42
CA GLU A 151 10.92 -0.23 -14.64
C GLU A 151 12.31 0.37 -14.39
N ARG A 152 13.29 -0.48 -14.14
CA ARG A 152 14.61 -0.08 -13.60
C ARG A 152 15.40 0.83 -14.54
N ASN A 153 15.30 0.64 -15.85
CA ASN A 153 16.00 1.51 -16.80
C ASN A 153 15.40 2.94 -16.78
N TYR A 154 14.08 3.07 -16.69
CA TYR A 154 13.43 4.37 -16.57
C TYR A 154 13.68 5.02 -15.21
N GLN A 155 13.75 4.24 -14.15
CA GLN A 155 14.06 4.72 -12.80
C GLN A 155 15.49 5.28 -12.70
N LYS A 156 16.48 4.54 -13.24
CA LYS A 156 17.91 4.84 -13.01
C LYS A 156 18.57 5.63 -14.12
N ASN A 157 18.15 5.44 -15.39
CA ASN A 157 18.90 5.90 -16.56
C ASN A 157 18.16 6.92 -17.44
N LYS A 158 16.87 7.20 -17.19
CA LYS A 158 16.04 8.09 -18.04
C LYS A 158 15.71 9.43 -17.37
N GLY A 159 16.63 10.02 -16.68
CA GLY A 159 16.48 11.29 -15.99
C GLY A 159 16.90 11.20 -14.53
N LEU A 160 16.60 12.25 -13.75
CA LEU A 160 17.09 12.38 -12.37
C LEU A 160 16.06 11.98 -11.32
N THR A 161 14.82 11.71 -11.71
CA THR A 161 13.73 11.33 -10.79
C THR A 161 13.26 9.90 -11.04
N TRP A 162 12.81 9.23 -10.00
CA TRP A 162 12.36 7.83 -10.06
C TRP A 162 10.95 7.67 -10.61
N ASP A 163 10.15 8.73 -10.59
CA ASP A 163 8.72 8.71 -10.93
C ASP A 163 8.42 8.03 -12.26
N LYS A 164 9.28 8.26 -13.27
CA LYS A 164 9.13 7.62 -14.60
C LYS A 164 9.15 6.10 -14.56
N GLY A 165 10.00 5.52 -13.69
CA GLY A 165 10.13 4.07 -13.57
C GLY A 165 9.11 3.46 -12.60
N LYS A 166 8.55 4.28 -11.72
CA LYS A 166 7.66 3.87 -10.63
C LYS A 166 6.17 4.12 -10.91
N GLY A 167 5.85 4.98 -11.87
CA GLY A 167 4.49 5.49 -12.10
C GLY A 167 3.83 5.06 -13.41
N PHE A 168 4.30 4.01 -14.10
CA PHE A 168 3.57 3.45 -15.23
C PHE A 168 2.20 2.93 -14.80
N ASP A 169 1.21 3.02 -15.69
CA ASP A 169 -0.12 2.46 -15.44
C ASP A 169 0.01 1.00 -14.97
N THR A 170 -0.81 0.63 -13.97
CA THR A 170 -0.81 -0.68 -13.31
C THR A 170 0.42 -1.04 -12.44
N PHE A 171 1.38 -0.13 -12.27
CA PHE A 171 2.60 -0.39 -11.49
C PHE A 171 2.41 -0.23 -9.97
N GLY A 172 1.19 -0.06 -9.50
CA GLY A 172 0.85 0.07 -8.09
C GLY A 172 -0.27 -0.90 -7.65
N PRO A 173 -0.10 -2.22 -7.75
CA PRO A 173 -1.03 -3.15 -7.13
C PRO A 173 -1.04 -2.95 -5.61
N ILE A 174 -2.23 -2.74 -5.03
CA ILE A 174 -2.42 -2.57 -3.59
C ILE A 174 -3.56 -3.43 -3.05
N GLY A 175 -3.40 -3.92 -1.83
CA GLY A 175 -4.42 -4.71 -1.15
C GLY A 175 -3.90 -6.05 -0.61
N PRO A 176 -4.77 -7.06 -0.42
CA PRO A 176 -6.18 -7.13 -0.84
C PRO A 176 -7.14 -6.31 0.03
N TYR A 177 -6.71 -5.87 1.22
CA TYR A 177 -7.52 -5.08 2.16
C TYR A 177 -6.61 -4.17 3.00
N ILE A 178 -7.21 -3.24 3.71
CA ILE A 178 -6.55 -2.47 4.77
C ILE A 178 -6.78 -3.23 6.08
N LEU A 179 -5.71 -3.59 6.76
CA LEU A 179 -5.74 -4.06 8.14
C LEU A 179 -5.65 -2.83 9.05
N THR A 180 -6.62 -2.63 9.91
CA THR A 180 -6.63 -1.43 10.77
C THR A 180 -5.48 -1.45 11.77
N LYS A 181 -5.01 -0.28 12.18
CA LYS A 181 -3.82 -0.18 13.04
C LYS A 181 -3.95 -0.96 14.35
N ASP A 182 -5.15 -1.03 14.93
CA ASP A 182 -5.42 -1.76 16.17
C ASP A 182 -5.38 -3.29 16.01
N GLU A 183 -5.46 -3.79 14.78
CA GLU A 183 -5.34 -5.22 14.47
C GLU A 183 -3.87 -5.66 14.26
N VAL A 184 -2.95 -4.72 14.03
CA VAL A 184 -1.53 -5.01 13.82
C VAL A 184 -0.76 -4.83 15.15
N LYS A 185 -0.40 -5.94 15.78
CA LYS A 185 0.26 -5.93 17.10
C LYS A 185 1.64 -5.28 17.08
N ASP A 186 2.42 -5.55 16.04
CA ASP A 186 3.80 -5.05 15.91
C ASP A 186 4.13 -4.82 14.41
N TYR A 187 3.86 -3.60 13.94
CA TYR A 187 4.16 -3.20 12.56
C TYR A 187 5.67 -3.02 12.30
N ASN A 188 6.49 -2.99 13.35
CA ASN A 188 7.95 -2.93 13.24
C ASN A 188 8.59 -4.32 13.12
N ASN A 189 7.82 -5.41 13.14
CA ASN A 189 8.33 -6.76 13.03
C ASN A 189 7.40 -7.66 12.19
N LEU A 190 7.08 -7.23 10.98
CA LEU A 190 6.28 -7.98 10.02
C LEU A 190 7.19 -8.66 9.00
N ASN A 191 7.02 -9.96 8.83
CA ASN A 191 7.66 -10.69 7.75
C ASN A 191 6.97 -10.36 6.43
N MET A 192 7.77 -10.06 5.41
CA MET A 192 7.32 -9.82 4.04
C MET A 192 8.02 -10.78 3.09
N PHE A 193 7.31 -11.23 2.08
CA PHE A 193 7.90 -12.05 1.03
C PHE A 193 7.15 -11.91 -0.28
N LEU A 194 7.84 -12.25 -1.37
CA LEU A 194 7.29 -12.26 -2.71
C LEU A 194 7.79 -13.50 -3.45
N ASP A 195 6.86 -14.22 -4.06
CA ASP A 195 7.15 -15.36 -4.90
C ASP A 195 6.77 -15.05 -6.35
N VAL A 196 7.58 -15.51 -7.29
CA VAL A 196 7.31 -15.44 -8.73
C VAL A 196 7.30 -16.85 -9.29
N ASN A 197 6.18 -17.26 -9.88
CA ASN A 197 6.01 -18.61 -10.44
C ASN A 197 6.32 -19.75 -9.42
N GLY A 198 6.06 -19.50 -8.14
CA GLY A 198 6.29 -20.45 -7.06
C GLY A 198 7.71 -20.45 -6.50
N GLU A 199 8.60 -19.58 -6.98
CA GLU A 199 9.95 -19.38 -6.44
C GLU A 199 10.02 -18.14 -5.57
N ARG A 200 10.67 -18.25 -4.39
CA ARG A 200 10.88 -17.14 -3.46
C ARG A 200 11.91 -16.16 -4.05
N MET A 201 11.45 -14.94 -4.37
CA MET A 201 12.26 -13.88 -4.96
C MET A 201 12.63 -12.77 -3.99
N GLN A 202 11.76 -12.49 -3.00
CA GLN A 202 12.07 -11.54 -1.92
C GLN A 202 11.70 -12.14 -0.56
N THR A 203 12.51 -11.84 0.44
CA THR A 203 12.25 -12.09 1.85
C THR A 203 12.78 -10.89 2.63
N GLY A 204 11.96 -10.30 3.48
CA GLY A 204 12.32 -9.14 4.30
C GLY A 204 11.52 -9.11 5.60
N ASN A 205 11.87 -8.15 6.44
CA ASN A 205 11.14 -7.89 7.68
C ASN A 205 11.16 -6.38 7.96
N THR A 206 10.05 -5.82 8.42
CA THR A 206 9.94 -4.39 8.71
C THR A 206 10.89 -3.89 9.79
N LYS A 207 11.46 -4.77 10.62
CA LYS A 207 12.52 -4.41 11.58
C LYS A 207 13.81 -3.90 10.93
N GLU A 208 14.01 -4.20 9.64
CA GLU A 208 15.17 -3.73 8.86
C GLU A 208 14.96 -2.33 8.29
N MET A 209 13.79 -1.70 8.52
CA MET A 209 13.58 -0.31 8.10
C MET A 209 14.66 0.61 8.67
N ILE A 210 15.22 1.47 7.82
CA ILE A 210 16.19 2.52 8.17
C ILE A 210 15.46 3.64 8.90
N PHE A 211 14.35 4.11 8.32
CA PHE A 211 13.43 5.07 8.93
C PHE A 211 12.12 4.37 9.22
N ASN A 212 11.72 4.34 10.49
CA ASN A 212 10.46 3.74 10.88
C ASN A 212 9.25 4.61 10.46
N ILE A 213 8.04 4.08 10.62
CA ILE A 213 6.82 4.74 10.17
C ILE A 213 6.63 6.10 10.84
N GLU A 214 6.92 6.21 12.12
CA GLU A 214 6.79 7.45 12.90
C GLU A 214 7.72 8.54 12.36
N GLN A 215 8.96 8.18 12.04
CA GLN A 215 9.92 9.09 11.43
C GLN A 215 9.46 9.54 10.04
N LEU A 216 8.95 8.61 9.22
CA LEU A 216 8.46 8.92 7.88
C LEU A 216 7.24 9.85 7.88
N VAL A 217 6.31 9.65 8.82
CA VAL A 217 5.12 10.52 8.94
C VAL A 217 5.48 11.90 9.46
N SER A 218 6.48 12.00 10.35
CA SER A 218 6.97 13.25 10.91
C SER A 218 7.77 14.06 9.89
N TYR A 219 8.55 13.40 9.04
CA TYR A 219 9.42 14.01 8.03
C TYR A 219 8.61 14.69 6.91
#